data_e55be841863aa457610f2403b0e629fa
#
_entry.id   e55be841863aa457610f2403b0e629fa
#
_cell.length_a   1.000
_cell.length_b   1.000
_cell.length_c   1.000
_cell.angle_alpha   90.00
_cell.angle_beta   90.00
_cell.angle_gamma   90.00
#
_symmetry.space_group_name_H-M   'P 1'
#
loop_
_entity.id
_entity.type
_entity.pdbx_description
1 polymer ?
#
loop_
_entity_poly.entity_id
_entity_poly.type
_entity_poly.pdbx_seq_one_letter_code
_entity_poly.pdbx_strand_id
1 'polypeptide(L)'
;MNPNATITDEQFQAFLKKVRELVEGPYTEWQKEIEVTNTFPEKFYQSNIENNIYRFSLPVEYGGWGLNEKEILQVQEEFSRGPSGMRMHMHYASDLNWRILDDFGKPELKAEYMPKFQDKTIYCNFAITEKTGGTGADIHTTAVQDEDGNWILNGEKWLISHTDCSDFTYIIAVTD
;
A
#
# COMPACT_ATOMS: atom_id res chain seq x y z
N MET A 1 -4.33 7.74 21.84
CA MET A 1 -3.45 6.72 21.19
C MET A 1 -3.91 5.29 21.48
N ASN A 2 -3.68 4.37 20.54
CA ASN A 2 -3.82 2.94 20.78
C ASN A 2 -2.89 2.52 21.93
N PRO A 3 -3.37 1.85 23.00
CA PRO A 3 -2.52 1.42 24.13
C PRO A 3 -1.45 0.39 23.74
N ASN A 4 -1.60 -0.26 22.61
CA ASN A 4 -0.63 -1.24 22.08
C ASN A 4 0.33 -0.63 21.03
N ALA A 5 0.21 0.67 20.73
CA ALA A 5 1.12 1.33 19.81
C ALA A 5 2.55 1.39 20.39
N THR A 6 3.54 1.27 19.51
CA THR A 6 4.97 1.31 19.90
C THR A 6 5.51 2.73 20.03
N ILE A 7 4.71 3.74 19.72
CA ILE A 7 5.07 5.17 19.83
C ILE A 7 4.16 5.89 20.82
N THR A 8 4.67 6.96 21.43
CA THR A 8 3.90 7.80 22.33
C THR A 8 3.02 8.80 21.57
N ASP A 9 2.06 9.41 22.28
CA ASP A 9 1.22 10.47 21.70
C ASP A 9 2.06 11.67 21.21
N GLU A 10 3.08 12.06 21.96
CA GLU A 10 4.01 13.12 21.54
C GLU A 10 4.75 12.77 20.24
N GLN A 11 5.25 11.53 20.14
CA GLN A 11 5.89 11.04 18.91
C GLN A 11 4.93 11.00 17.74
N PHE A 12 3.67 10.61 17.96
CA PHE A 12 2.63 10.63 16.94
C PHE A 12 2.33 12.05 16.45
N GLN A 13 2.18 13.03 17.34
CA GLN A 13 1.97 14.44 16.96
C GLN A 13 3.17 15.01 16.18
N ALA A 14 4.38 14.67 16.59
CA ALA A 14 5.60 15.04 15.87
C ALA A 14 5.62 14.42 14.45
N PHE A 15 5.17 13.17 14.32
CA PHE A 15 5.05 12.49 13.03
C PHE A 15 4.02 13.16 12.11
N LEU A 16 2.83 13.49 12.59
CA LEU A 16 1.82 14.21 11.81
C LEU A 16 2.37 15.54 11.26
N LYS A 17 3.06 16.29 12.13
CA LYS A 17 3.73 17.53 11.71
C LYS A 17 4.79 17.26 10.63
N LYS A 18 5.59 16.22 10.80
CA LYS A 18 6.62 15.81 9.82
C LYS A 18 6.01 15.42 8.47
N VAL A 19 4.91 14.66 8.46
CA VAL A 19 4.18 14.32 7.23
C VAL A 19 3.73 15.59 6.51
N ARG A 20 3.12 16.54 7.24
CA ARG A 20 2.70 17.82 6.67
C ARG A 20 3.87 18.58 6.04
N GLU A 21 5.00 18.70 6.74
CA GLU A 21 6.20 19.35 6.22
C GLU A 21 6.73 18.69 4.94
N LEU A 22 6.68 17.37 4.85
CA LEU A 22 7.09 16.63 3.66
C LEU A 22 6.17 16.90 2.46
N VAL A 23 4.86 16.81 2.67
CA VAL A 23 3.87 16.94 1.57
C VAL A 23 3.71 18.37 1.08
N GLU A 24 3.75 19.36 1.98
CA GLU A 24 3.67 20.79 1.61
C GLU A 24 5.01 21.34 1.09
N GLY A 25 6.12 20.66 1.36
CA GLY A 25 7.47 21.01 0.92
C GLY A 25 7.95 20.13 -0.24
N PRO A 26 8.92 19.22 0.03
CA PRO A 26 9.63 18.50 -1.02
C PRO A 26 8.73 17.68 -1.94
N TYR A 27 7.62 17.09 -1.44
CA TYR A 27 6.74 16.28 -2.28
C TYR A 27 6.01 17.13 -3.33
N THR A 28 5.59 18.33 -2.96
CA THR A 28 5.00 19.28 -3.91
C THR A 28 6.01 19.74 -4.96
N GLU A 29 7.28 19.92 -4.60
CA GLU A 29 8.34 20.25 -5.54
C GLU A 29 8.65 19.09 -6.51
N TRP A 30 8.68 17.85 -6.00
CA TRP A 30 8.99 16.67 -6.80
C TRP A 30 7.83 16.26 -7.73
N GLN A 31 6.61 16.72 -7.49
CA GLN A 31 5.47 16.48 -8.38
C GLN A 31 5.78 16.89 -9.82
N LYS A 32 6.47 18.02 -10.02
CA LYS A 32 6.83 18.50 -11.36
C LYS A 32 7.72 17.51 -12.12
N GLU A 33 8.63 16.85 -11.42
CA GLU A 33 9.48 15.82 -11.99
C GLU A 33 8.65 14.58 -12.37
N ILE A 34 7.75 14.16 -11.49
CA ILE A 34 6.85 13.02 -11.73
C ILE A 34 5.94 13.27 -12.94
N GLU A 35 5.37 14.47 -13.08
CA GLU A 35 4.52 14.84 -14.22
C GLU A 35 5.26 14.78 -15.56
N VAL A 36 6.56 15.05 -15.57
CA VAL A 36 7.39 15.00 -16.80
C VAL A 36 7.87 13.58 -17.08
N THR A 37 8.30 12.85 -16.05
CA THR A 37 8.93 11.53 -16.20
C THR A 37 7.96 10.37 -16.11
N ASN A 38 6.76 10.60 -15.58
CA ASN A 38 5.76 9.59 -15.21
C ASN A 38 6.34 8.51 -14.28
N THR A 39 7.29 8.89 -13.43
CA THR A 39 8.00 7.98 -12.51
C THR A 39 8.27 8.67 -11.19
N PHE A 40 8.06 7.98 -10.08
CA PHE A 40 8.47 8.48 -8.76
C PHE A 40 9.99 8.49 -8.66
N PRO A 41 10.62 9.64 -8.29
CA PRO A 41 12.05 9.71 -8.14
C PRO A 41 12.52 8.92 -6.91
N GLU A 42 13.70 8.33 -6.97
CA GLU A 42 14.28 7.52 -5.88
C GLU A 42 14.32 8.28 -4.53
N LYS A 43 14.57 9.58 -4.55
CA LYS A 43 14.53 10.45 -3.36
C LYS A 43 13.17 10.44 -2.63
N PHE A 44 12.07 10.19 -3.35
CA PHE A 44 10.75 10.04 -2.75
C PHE A 44 10.68 8.77 -1.89
N TYR A 45 11.14 7.65 -2.41
CA TYR A 45 11.17 6.38 -1.67
C TYR A 45 12.10 6.45 -0.46
N GLN A 46 13.29 7.02 -0.64
CA GLN A 46 14.26 7.21 0.44
C GLN A 46 13.70 8.10 1.55
N SER A 47 13.06 9.21 1.20
CA SER A 47 12.39 10.08 2.16
C SER A 47 11.32 9.35 2.96
N ASN A 48 10.51 8.49 2.32
CA ASN A 48 9.50 7.70 3.00
C ASN A 48 10.12 6.69 3.99
N ILE A 49 11.19 6.02 3.61
CA ILE A 49 11.92 5.07 4.48
C ILE A 49 12.51 5.81 5.69
N GLU A 50 13.26 6.88 5.47
CA GLU A 50 13.92 7.68 6.51
C GLU A 50 12.93 8.27 7.53
N ASN A 51 11.73 8.61 7.09
CA ASN A 51 10.68 9.16 7.93
C ASN A 51 9.66 8.11 8.43
N ASN A 52 9.95 6.82 8.30
CA ASN A 52 9.12 5.70 8.76
C ASN A 52 7.70 5.68 8.20
N ILE A 53 7.49 6.25 7.01
CA ILE A 53 6.17 6.37 6.40
C ILE A 53 5.53 5.01 6.12
N TYR A 54 6.30 3.99 5.81
CA TYR A 54 5.78 2.65 5.55
C TYR A 54 5.44 1.84 6.81
N ARG A 55 5.77 2.36 8.01
CA ARG A 55 5.58 1.66 9.28
C ARG A 55 4.33 2.06 10.05
N PHE A 56 3.77 3.23 9.80
CA PHE A 56 2.76 3.80 10.70
C PHE A 56 1.50 2.92 10.83
N SER A 57 1.06 2.26 9.76
CA SER A 57 -0.15 1.43 9.77
C SER A 57 0.12 -0.05 10.02
N LEU A 58 1.34 -0.52 9.74
CA LEU A 58 1.69 -1.94 9.86
C LEU A 58 1.56 -2.43 11.31
N PRO A 59 1.07 -3.67 11.55
CA PRO A 59 1.02 -4.27 12.88
C PRO A 59 2.39 -4.34 13.57
N VAL A 60 2.39 -4.27 14.90
CA VAL A 60 3.61 -4.27 15.74
C VAL A 60 4.46 -5.52 15.50
N GLU A 61 3.83 -6.67 15.35
CA GLU A 61 4.50 -7.97 15.12
C GLU A 61 5.31 -8.01 13.82
N TYR A 62 5.00 -7.14 12.87
CA TYR A 62 5.71 -7.02 11.59
C TYR A 62 6.60 -5.76 11.50
N GLY A 63 6.90 -5.14 12.65
CA GLY A 63 7.78 -3.98 12.74
C GLY A 63 7.11 -2.62 12.55
N GLY A 64 5.78 -2.59 12.55
CA GLY A 64 4.97 -1.37 12.47
C GLY A 64 4.74 -0.70 13.82
N TRP A 65 3.96 0.38 13.80
CA TRP A 65 3.62 1.14 15.00
C TRP A 65 2.33 0.71 15.68
N GLY A 66 1.51 -0.10 15.01
CA GLY A 66 0.24 -0.57 15.54
C GLY A 66 -0.76 0.55 15.82
N LEU A 67 -0.82 1.57 14.96
CA LEU A 67 -1.80 2.64 15.06
C LEU A 67 -3.21 2.10 14.82
N ASN A 68 -4.20 2.67 15.47
CA ASN A 68 -5.60 2.35 15.21
C ASN A 68 -6.13 3.13 13.99
N GLU A 69 -7.34 2.77 13.50
CA GLU A 69 -7.94 3.37 12.31
C GLU A 69 -8.07 4.91 12.40
N LYS A 70 -8.39 5.45 13.57
CA LYS A 70 -8.52 6.90 13.77
C LYS A 70 -7.16 7.59 13.58
N GLU A 71 -6.10 7.02 14.10
CA GLU A 71 -4.75 7.53 13.98
C GLU A 71 -4.24 7.41 12.53
N ILE A 72 -4.51 6.27 11.87
CA ILE A 72 -4.20 6.08 10.45
C ILE A 72 -4.91 7.12 9.59
N LEU A 73 -6.19 7.40 9.84
CA LEU A 73 -6.94 8.43 9.12
C LEU A 73 -6.35 9.83 9.31
N GLN A 74 -5.84 10.17 10.49
CA GLN A 74 -5.16 11.46 10.71
C GLN A 74 -3.89 11.58 9.85
N VAL A 75 -3.12 10.49 9.72
CA VAL A 75 -1.95 10.46 8.84
C VAL A 75 -2.36 10.61 7.38
N GLN A 76 -3.41 9.90 6.94
CA GLN A 76 -3.94 10.00 5.58
C GLN A 76 -4.48 11.42 5.27
N GLU A 77 -5.07 12.09 6.26
CA GLU A 77 -5.50 13.49 6.13
C GLU A 77 -4.32 14.42 5.85
N GLU A 78 -3.19 14.26 6.57
CA GLU A 78 -2.00 15.05 6.31
C GLU A 78 -1.42 14.78 4.92
N PHE A 79 -1.37 13.52 4.47
CA PHE A 79 -0.96 13.19 3.10
C PHE A 79 -1.87 13.82 2.04
N SER A 80 -3.15 13.98 2.32
CA SER A 80 -4.13 14.54 1.39
C SER A 80 -3.95 16.04 1.13
N ARG A 81 -3.05 16.71 1.85
CA ARG A 81 -2.65 18.10 1.60
C ARG A 81 -1.67 18.25 0.43
N GLY A 82 -1.02 17.16 0.08
CA GLY A 82 0.00 17.12 -0.96
C GLY A 82 -0.49 16.60 -2.32
N PRO A 83 0.45 16.27 -3.21
CA PRO A 83 0.15 15.76 -4.53
C PRO A 83 -0.65 14.47 -4.51
N SER A 84 -1.72 14.39 -5.31
CA SER A 84 -2.66 13.26 -5.32
C SER A 84 -2.01 11.92 -5.70
N GLY A 85 -1.05 11.92 -6.62
CA GLY A 85 -0.33 10.70 -7.01
C GLY A 85 0.51 10.13 -5.87
N MET A 86 1.22 10.99 -5.13
CA MET A 86 1.98 10.60 -3.95
C MET A 86 1.07 10.12 -2.82
N ARG A 87 -0.06 10.79 -2.60
CA ARG A 87 -1.07 10.36 -1.64
C ARG A 87 -1.61 8.96 -2.00
N MET A 88 -1.85 8.67 -3.27
CA MET A 88 -2.28 7.34 -3.72
C MET A 88 -1.21 6.28 -3.48
N HIS A 89 0.06 6.58 -3.79
CA HIS A 89 1.16 5.68 -3.46
C HIS A 89 1.19 5.34 -1.97
N MET A 90 1.03 6.35 -1.11
CA MET A 90 1.00 6.15 0.34
C MET A 90 -0.18 5.32 0.81
N HIS A 91 -1.36 5.52 0.22
CA HIS A 91 -2.54 4.71 0.53
C HIS A 91 -2.31 3.23 0.23
N TYR A 92 -1.73 2.91 -0.92
CA TYR A 92 -1.39 1.53 -1.25
C TYR A 92 -0.27 0.98 -0.37
N ALA A 93 0.84 1.69 -0.27
CA ALA A 93 2.04 1.20 0.39
C ALA A 93 1.90 1.02 1.91
N SER A 94 1.11 1.90 2.56
CA SER A 94 1.02 1.95 4.02
C SER A 94 -0.28 1.38 4.59
N ASP A 95 -1.21 0.91 3.78
CA ASP A 95 -2.49 0.43 4.29
C ASP A 95 -3.01 -0.78 3.50
N LEU A 96 -3.42 -0.59 2.25
CA LEU A 96 -4.11 -1.62 1.49
C LEU A 96 -3.26 -2.87 1.24
N ASN A 97 -1.98 -2.69 0.93
CA ASN A 97 -1.10 -3.76 0.48
C ASN A 97 -0.91 -4.88 1.52
N TRP A 98 -0.66 -4.54 2.76
CA TRP A 98 -0.41 -5.53 3.78
C TRP A 98 -1.71 -6.13 4.36
N ARG A 99 -2.81 -5.37 4.41
CA ARG A 99 -4.08 -5.85 5.00
C ARG A 99 -4.64 -7.07 4.28
N ILE A 100 -4.60 -7.08 2.96
CA ILE A 100 -5.08 -8.23 2.17
C ILE A 100 -4.27 -9.48 2.51
N LEU A 101 -2.95 -9.33 2.64
CA LEU A 101 -2.09 -10.44 3.03
C LEU A 101 -2.35 -10.87 4.47
N ASP A 102 -2.55 -9.93 5.38
CA ASP A 102 -2.81 -10.23 6.79
C ASP A 102 -4.17 -10.93 6.98
N ASP A 103 -5.21 -10.49 6.30
CA ASP A 103 -6.54 -11.06 6.42
C ASP A 103 -6.67 -12.43 5.73
N PHE A 104 -6.09 -12.59 4.54
CA PHE A 104 -6.35 -13.72 3.64
C PHE A 104 -5.12 -14.56 3.29
N GLY A 105 -3.92 -14.10 3.62
CA GLY A 105 -2.69 -14.81 3.30
C GLY A 105 -2.48 -16.07 4.13
N LYS A 106 -1.87 -17.08 3.51
CA LYS A 106 -1.41 -18.27 4.22
C LYS A 106 -0.30 -17.89 5.22
N PRO A 107 -0.16 -18.62 6.35
CA PRO A 107 0.85 -18.31 7.37
C PRO A 107 2.28 -18.17 6.82
N GLU A 108 2.64 -19.01 5.85
CA GLU A 108 3.97 -19.00 5.24
C GLU A 108 4.21 -17.70 4.45
N LEU A 109 3.20 -17.22 3.71
CA LEU A 109 3.26 -15.98 2.96
C LEU A 109 3.33 -14.76 3.89
N LYS A 110 2.55 -14.78 4.98
CA LYS A 110 2.62 -13.72 6.00
C LYS A 110 4.02 -13.65 6.61
N ALA A 111 4.57 -14.78 7.03
CA ALA A 111 5.91 -14.84 7.63
C ALA A 111 7.00 -14.33 6.68
N GLU A 112 6.88 -14.60 5.39
CA GLU A 112 7.84 -14.19 4.36
C GLU A 112 7.72 -12.71 3.98
N TYR A 113 6.48 -12.21 3.76
CA TYR A 113 6.26 -10.93 3.10
C TYR A 113 5.90 -9.79 4.06
N MET A 114 5.18 -10.03 5.16
CA MET A 114 4.73 -8.97 6.05
C MET A 114 5.88 -8.09 6.59
N PRO A 115 7.03 -8.64 7.03
CA PRO A 115 8.15 -7.82 7.50
C PRO A 115 8.76 -6.90 6.44
N LYS A 116 8.60 -7.24 5.16
CA LYS A 116 9.19 -6.50 4.04
C LYS A 116 8.43 -5.22 3.67
N PHE A 117 7.20 -5.05 4.18
CA PHE A 117 6.43 -3.83 3.95
C PHE A 117 6.95 -2.63 4.75
N GLN A 118 7.65 -2.84 5.88
CA GLN A 118 8.11 -1.78 6.76
C GLN A 118 9.12 -0.82 6.13
N ASP A 119 9.84 -1.26 5.10
CA ASP A 119 10.94 -0.52 4.46
C ASP A 119 10.80 -0.50 2.92
N LYS A 120 9.63 -0.88 2.41
CA LYS A 120 9.35 -1.02 0.97
C LYS A 120 10.28 -2.00 0.25
N THR A 121 10.87 -2.98 0.93
CA THR A 121 11.59 -4.07 0.26
C THR A 121 10.66 -4.85 -0.68
N ILE A 122 9.35 -4.83 -0.41
CA ILE A 122 8.33 -5.35 -1.29
C ILE A 122 7.21 -4.34 -1.50
N TYR A 123 6.67 -4.29 -2.70
CA TYR A 123 5.51 -3.49 -3.06
C TYR A 123 4.53 -4.33 -3.86
N CYS A 124 3.25 -4.18 -3.60
CA CYS A 124 2.22 -4.89 -4.34
C CYS A 124 1.06 -3.98 -4.72
N ASN A 125 0.29 -4.42 -5.69
CA ASN A 125 -0.92 -3.75 -6.12
C ASN A 125 -2.12 -4.68 -6.07
N PHE A 126 -3.29 -4.13 -6.43
CA PHE A 126 -4.57 -4.81 -6.34
C PHE A 126 -5.32 -4.71 -7.66
N ALA A 127 -5.60 -5.87 -8.27
CA ALA A 127 -6.25 -5.97 -9.55
C ALA A 127 -7.68 -6.48 -9.43
N ILE A 128 -8.66 -5.57 -9.47
CA ILE A 128 -10.09 -5.89 -9.48
C ILE A 128 -10.76 -5.50 -10.79
N THR A 129 -10.54 -4.26 -11.26
CA THR A 129 -11.22 -3.67 -12.41
C THR A 129 -10.98 -4.46 -13.70
N GLU A 130 -12.04 -4.64 -14.49
CA GLU A 130 -12.03 -5.26 -15.81
C GLU A 130 -12.56 -4.29 -16.87
N LYS A 131 -12.28 -4.55 -18.14
CA LYS A 131 -12.70 -3.70 -19.28
C LYS A 131 -14.22 -3.55 -19.39
N THR A 132 -14.94 -4.58 -18.98
CA THR A 132 -16.40 -4.68 -19.06
C THR A 132 -17.10 -4.33 -17.74
N GLY A 133 -16.35 -3.95 -16.72
CA GLY A 133 -16.88 -3.70 -15.39
C GLY A 133 -15.87 -4.05 -14.30
N GLY A 134 -16.23 -4.95 -13.36
CA GLY A 134 -15.28 -5.46 -12.39
C GLY A 134 -15.20 -4.65 -11.10
N THR A 135 -16.33 -4.11 -10.66
CA THR A 135 -16.44 -3.47 -9.34
C THR A 135 -17.03 -4.42 -8.27
N GLY A 136 -16.94 -5.72 -8.51
CA GLY A 136 -17.34 -6.77 -7.55
C GLY A 136 -18.30 -7.80 -8.10
N ALA A 137 -19.53 -7.43 -8.46
CA ALA A 137 -20.58 -8.38 -8.87
C ALA A 137 -20.42 -8.92 -10.30
N ASP A 138 -19.59 -8.31 -11.12
CA ASP A 138 -19.42 -8.58 -12.57
C ASP A 138 -17.96 -8.92 -12.92
N ILE A 139 -17.25 -9.62 -12.05
CA ILE A 139 -15.89 -10.12 -12.32
C ILE A 139 -15.97 -11.33 -13.22
N HIS A 140 -15.25 -11.27 -14.35
CA HIS A 140 -15.15 -12.34 -15.34
C HIS A 140 -13.82 -13.10 -15.29
N THR A 141 -12.78 -12.54 -14.68
CA THR A 141 -11.53 -13.27 -14.46
C THR A 141 -11.79 -14.48 -13.59
N THR A 142 -11.35 -15.66 -14.03
CA THR A 142 -11.52 -16.93 -13.32
C THR A 142 -10.21 -17.47 -12.81
N ALA A 143 -10.30 -18.25 -11.72
CA ALA A 143 -9.19 -19.06 -11.20
C ALA A 143 -9.70 -20.48 -10.97
N VAL A 144 -9.19 -21.46 -11.70
CA VAL A 144 -9.60 -22.86 -11.63
C VAL A 144 -8.41 -23.72 -11.26
N GLN A 145 -8.56 -24.66 -10.36
CA GLN A 145 -7.50 -25.62 -10.03
C GLN A 145 -7.39 -26.70 -11.10
N ASP A 146 -6.15 -26.99 -11.50
CA ASP A 146 -5.84 -28.17 -12.30
C ASP A 146 -5.75 -29.44 -11.44
N GLU A 147 -5.47 -30.58 -12.07
CA GLU A 147 -5.37 -31.90 -11.41
C GLU A 147 -4.21 -31.97 -10.39
N ASP A 148 -3.20 -31.12 -10.53
CA ASP A 148 -2.03 -31.02 -9.63
C ASP A 148 -2.26 -30.01 -8.48
N GLY A 149 -3.40 -29.34 -8.46
CA GLY A 149 -3.76 -28.33 -7.44
C GLY A 149 -3.19 -26.92 -7.70
N ASN A 150 -2.65 -26.67 -8.90
CA ASN A 150 -2.21 -25.34 -9.31
C ASN A 150 -3.43 -24.50 -9.75
N TRP A 151 -3.35 -23.18 -9.55
CA TRP A 151 -4.37 -22.26 -10.01
C TRP A 151 -4.08 -21.78 -11.43
N ILE A 152 -5.02 -22.00 -12.33
CA ILE A 152 -5.01 -21.47 -13.69
C ILE A 152 -5.87 -20.23 -13.74
N LEU A 153 -5.24 -19.08 -13.93
CA LEU A 153 -5.91 -17.78 -14.09
C LEU A 153 -6.25 -17.52 -15.55
N ASN A 154 -7.49 -17.09 -15.80
CA ASN A 154 -7.94 -16.71 -17.15
C ASN A 154 -8.82 -15.44 -17.06
N GLY A 155 -8.39 -14.36 -17.72
CA GLY A 155 -9.08 -13.08 -17.69
C GLY A 155 -8.20 -11.90 -18.06
N GLU A 156 -8.78 -10.70 -17.94
CA GLU A 156 -8.09 -9.43 -18.23
C GLU A 156 -8.44 -8.42 -17.12
N LYS A 157 -7.41 -7.79 -16.53
CA LYS A 157 -7.57 -6.67 -15.60
C LYS A 157 -7.19 -5.36 -16.30
N TRP A 158 -7.85 -4.26 -15.93
CA TRP A 158 -7.79 -2.99 -16.65
C TRP A 158 -7.52 -1.83 -15.69
N LEU A 159 -6.68 -0.88 -16.08
CA LEU A 159 -6.36 0.33 -15.32
C LEU A 159 -5.86 0.03 -13.89
N ILE A 160 -4.98 -0.95 -13.75
CA ILE A 160 -4.42 -1.31 -12.47
C ILE A 160 -3.24 -0.39 -12.13
N SER A 161 -3.41 0.38 -11.06
CA SER A 161 -2.39 1.30 -10.58
C SER A 161 -1.14 0.57 -10.10
N HIS A 162 0.03 1.16 -10.33
CA HIS A 162 1.34 0.66 -9.86
C HIS A 162 1.77 -0.71 -10.40
N THR A 163 1.21 -1.17 -11.53
CA THR A 163 1.58 -2.46 -12.14
C THR A 163 3.04 -2.48 -12.61
N ASP A 164 3.56 -1.34 -12.98
CA ASP A 164 4.93 -1.12 -13.45
C ASP A 164 6.01 -1.18 -12.36
N CYS A 165 5.60 -1.03 -11.09
CA CYS A 165 6.53 -0.98 -9.95
C CYS A 165 6.19 -1.96 -8.82
N SER A 166 5.26 -2.89 -9.04
CA SER A 166 4.87 -3.90 -8.06
C SER A 166 5.64 -5.20 -8.22
N ASP A 167 6.04 -5.80 -7.10
CA ASP A 167 6.69 -7.10 -7.06
C ASP A 167 5.69 -8.24 -7.26
N PHE A 168 4.44 -8.03 -6.81
CA PHE A 168 3.34 -8.96 -7.06
C PHE A 168 2.00 -8.24 -7.07
N THR A 169 0.95 -8.92 -7.54
CA THR A 169 -0.41 -8.40 -7.67
C THR A 169 -1.41 -9.30 -6.95
N TYR A 170 -2.25 -8.73 -6.09
CA TYR A 170 -3.48 -9.41 -5.65
C TYR A 170 -4.52 -9.39 -6.76
N ILE A 171 -4.92 -10.54 -7.24
CA ILE A 171 -5.89 -10.67 -8.33
C ILE A 171 -7.21 -11.17 -7.78
N ILE A 172 -8.29 -10.42 -7.98
CA ILE A 172 -9.64 -10.86 -7.67
C ILE A 172 -10.16 -11.66 -8.86
N ALA A 173 -10.49 -12.93 -8.61
CA ALA A 173 -10.99 -13.85 -9.60
C ALA A 173 -12.13 -14.70 -9.03
N VAL A 174 -13.00 -15.18 -9.91
CA VAL A 174 -14.06 -16.12 -9.58
C VAL A 174 -13.48 -17.54 -9.56
N THR A 175 -13.75 -18.30 -8.51
CA THR A 175 -13.22 -19.66 -8.33
C THR A 175 -14.25 -20.76 -8.62
N ASP A 176 -15.56 -20.44 -8.55
CA ASP A 176 -16.71 -21.37 -8.74
C ASP A 176 -18.05 -20.64 -8.92
#